data_86d0796dd78a8f5b5796fc539a359729
#
_entry.id   86d0796dd78a8f5b5796fc539a359729
#
_cell.length_a   1.000
_cell.length_b   1.000
_cell.length_c   1.000
_cell.angle_alpha   90.00
_cell.angle_beta   90.00
_cell.angle_gamma   90.00
#
_symmetry.space_group_name_H-M   'P 1'
#
loop_
_entity.id
_entity.type
_entity.pdbx_description
1 polymer ?
#
loop_
_entity_poly.entity_id
_entity_poly.type
_entity_poly.pdbx_seq_one_letter_code
_entity_poly.pdbx_strand_id
1 'polypeptide(L)'
;MLSYTLFAIPEEFRVASSLNDLLAYLAAKPEMIDKWMSKYADESNWIEYLAFMRNSDNTRATIISSARSVRTVFVHDHIRRITSRTSFDLKSIREKQSIIFLQTNGAELQMYKLLISLFFDQLISMTLKEIPKKGSQPIHLMLEEGGIYRIPILPLAITQCRKALVNTCLIVQSQSQLYHLYSKEEATTLISNLNSKLFLSNADLQTARELSELTG
;
A
#
# COMPACT_ATOMS: atom_id res chain seq x y z
N MET A 1 5.91 -4.73 -13.38
CA MET A 1 5.53 -4.06 -14.65
C MET A 1 5.29 -2.55 -14.48
N LEU A 2 4.36 -2.10 -13.62
CA LEU A 2 4.04 -0.66 -13.48
C LEU A 2 5.20 0.21 -12.98
N SER A 3 6.12 -0.29 -12.16
CA SER A 3 7.28 0.47 -11.68
C SER A 3 8.33 0.71 -12.77
N TYR A 4 8.40 -0.16 -13.77
CA TYR A 4 9.41 -0.08 -14.84
C TYR A 4 9.01 0.86 -15.96
N THR A 5 7.71 1.03 -16.23
CA THR A 5 7.26 2.00 -17.24
C THR A 5 7.55 3.46 -16.88
N LEU A 6 7.70 3.78 -15.57
CA LEU A 6 8.12 5.11 -15.12
C LEU A 6 9.56 5.45 -15.54
N PHE A 7 10.44 4.46 -15.70
CA PHE A 7 11.82 4.66 -16.16
C PHE A 7 11.94 4.76 -17.68
N ALA A 8 10.96 4.26 -18.43
CA ALA A 8 10.90 4.38 -19.88
C ALA A 8 10.34 5.72 -20.36
N ILE A 9 9.88 6.60 -19.46
CA ILE A 9 9.42 7.94 -19.79
C ILE A 9 10.65 8.83 -20.07
N PRO A 10 10.71 9.54 -21.21
CA PRO A 10 11.80 10.47 -21.50
C PRO A 10 12.05 11.45 -20.36
N GLU A 11 13.31 11.83 -20.15
CA GLU A 11 13.73 12.70 -19.05
C GLU A 11 12.97 14.04 -19.02
N GLU A 12 12.63 14.54 -20.18
CA GLU A 12 11.76 15.72 -20.38
C GLU A 12 10.34 15.54 -19.82
N PHE A 13 9.85 14.27 -19.70
CA PHE A 13 8.58 13.93 -19.09
C PHE A 13 8.72 13.40 -17.65
N ARG A 14 9.93 13.05 -17.20
CA ARG A 14 10.17 12.58 -15.81
C ARG A 14 9.89 13.66 -14.77
N VAL A 15 10.08 14.92 -15.10
CA VAL A 15 9.80 16.05 -14.22
C VAL A 15 8.30 16.17 -13.92
N ALA A 16 7.44 15.65 -14.79
CA ALA A 16 5.99 15.62 -14.64
C ALA A 16 5.46 14.22 -14.25
N SER A 17 6.33 13.22 -14.04
CA SER A 17 5.92 11.83 -13.79
C SER A 17 5.38 11.65 -12.38
N SER A 18 4.14 12.00 -12.23
CA SER A 18 3.30 11.65 -11.09
C SER A 18 2.65 10.28 -11.35
N LEU A 19 2.12 9.67 -10.30
CA LEU A 19 1.27 8.49 -10.43
C LEU A 19 0.11 8.71 -11.42
N ASN A 20 -0.35 9.95 -11.58
CA ASN A 20 -1.37 10.34 -12.55
C ASN A 20 -0.91 10.19 -14.00
N ASP A 21 0.36 10.49 -14.30
CA ASP A 21 0.90 10.35 -15.65
C ASP A 21 1.04 8.87 -16.03
N LEU A 22 1.45 8.03 -15.08
CA LEU A 22 1.45 6.58 -15.26
C LEU A 22 0.03 6.06 -15.56
N LEU A 23 -0.96 6.54 -14.84
CA LEU A 23 -2.35 6.15 -15.03
C LEU A 23 -2.93 6.69 -16.34
N ALA A 24 -2.50 7.86 -16.79
CA ALA A 24 -2.82 8.41 -18.11
C ALA A 24 -2.21 7.55 -19.23
N TYR A 25 -0.98 7.06 -19.04
CA TYR A 25 -0.33 6.12 -19.94
C TYR A 25 -1.12 4.82 -20.11
N LEU A 26 -1.62 4.23 -19.01
CA LEU A 26 -2.48 3.04 -19.05
C LEU A 26 -3.83 3.28 -19.76
N ALA A 27 -4.25 4.55 -19.88
CA ALA A 27 -5.44 4.94 -20.62
C ALA A 27 -5.17 5.21 -22.11
N ALA A 28 -3.91 5.27 -22.52
CA ALA A 28 -3.51 5.55 -23.89
C ALA A 28 -3.96 4.42 -24.84
N LYS A 29 -4.02 4.75 -26.13
CA LYS A 29 -4.32 3.76 -27.15
C LYS A 29 -3.17 2.73 -27.25
N PRO A 30 -3.47 1.45 -27.53
CA PRO A 30 -2.46 0.41 -27.65
C PRO A 30 -1.28 0.78 -28.58
N GLU A 31 -1.59 1.40 -29.73
CA GLU A 31 -0.57 1.80 -30.71
C GLU A 31 0.41 2.86 -30.15
N MET A 32 -0.05 3.69 -29.23
CA MET A 32 0.83 4.66 -28.57
C MET A 32 1.74 3.95 -27.54
N ILE A 33 1.22 2.96 -26.86
CA ILE A 33 1.99 2.15 -25.90
C ILE A 33 3.08 1.39 -26.66
N ASP A 34 2.76 0.75 -27.77
CA ASP A 34 3.71 0.04 -28.63
C ASP A 34 4.86 0.97 -29.07
N LYS A 35 4.49 2.16 -29.57
CA LYS A 35 5.46 3.16 -30.03
C LYS A 35 6.37 3.64 -28.91
N TRP A 36 5.84 3.83 -27.70
CA TRP A 36 6.62 4.28 -26.56
C TRP A 36 7.53 3.16 -26.04
N MET A 37 7.03 1.95 -25.91
CA MET A 37 7.82 0.80 -25.47
C MET A 37 8.97 0.51 -26.44
N SER A 38 8.70 0.50 -27.75
CA SER A 38 9.75 0.27 -28.76
C SER A 38 10.84 1.36 -28.78
N LYS A 39 10.50 2.59 -28.38
CA LYS A 39 11.43 3.72 -28.45
C LYS A 39 12.22 3.92 -27.14
N TYR A 40 11.61 3.66 -25.97
CA TYR A 40 12.13 4.11 -24.70
C TYR A 40 12.35 2.98 -23.68
N ALA A 41 11.82 1.76 -23.91
CA ALA A 41 12.07 0.64 -23.00
C ALA A 41 13.54 0.20 -23.11
N ASP A 42 14.16 -0.11 -21.98
CA ASP A 42 15.39 -0.88 -21.98
C ASP A 42 15.13 -2.33 -22.42
N GLU A 43 16.20 -3.08 -22.65
CA GLU A 43 16.10 -4.44 -23.17
C GLU A 43 15.25 -5.37 -22.30
N SER A 44 15.39 -5.28 -20.98
CA SER A 44 14.62 -6.10 -20.02
C SER A 44 13.13 -5.77 -20.09
N ASN A 45 12.78 -4.49 -20.04
CA ASN A 45 11.40 -4.03 -20.12
C ASN A 45 10.76 -4.33 -21.47
N TRP A 46 11.55 -4.26 -22.54
CA TRP A 46 11.09 -4.62 -23.88
C TRP A 46 10.75 -6.11 -24.00
N ILE A 47 11.59 -6.98 -23.44
CA ILE A 47 11.33 -8.43 -23.38
C ILE A 47 10.04 -8.74 -22.59
N GLU A 48 9.85 -8.13 -21.43
CA GLU A 48 8.64 -8.29 -20.64
C GLU A 48 7.39 -7.78 -21.39
N TYR A 49 7.51 -6.66 -22.09
CA TYR A 49 6.43 -6.14 -22.92
C TYR A 49 6.06 -7.10 -24.05
N LEU A 50 7.04 -7.65 -24.76
CA LEU A 50 6.79 -8.65 -25.79
C LEU A 50 6.15 -9.92 -25.23
N ALA A 51 6.55 -10.36 -24.03
CA ALA A 51 5.91 -11.47 -23.34
C ALA A 51 4.45 -11.17 -22.99
N PHE A 52 4.13 -9.95 -22.53
CA PHE A 52 2.76 -9.50 -22.34
C PHE A 52 1.95 -9.51 -23.65
N MET A 53 2.53 -9.03 -24.76
CA MET A 53 1.89 -8.97 -26.07
C MET A 53 1.60 -10.36 -26.67
N ARG A 54 2.30 -11.41 -26.23
CA ARG A 54 2.02 -12.79 -26.65
C ARG A 54 0.74 -13.39 -26.03
N ASN A 55 0.20 -12.77 -24.99
CA ASN A 55 -1.08 -13.22 -24.43
C ASN A 55 -2.22 -12.97 -25.42
N SER A 56 -3.31 -13.73 -25.27
CA SER A 56 -4.52 -13.52 -26.05
C SER A 56 -5.10 -12.12 -25.84
N ASP A 57 -5.82 -11.60 -26.81
CA ASP A 57 -6.47 -10.28 -26.75
C ASP A 57 -7.35 -10.15 -25.51
N ASN A 58 -8.11 -11.18 -25.17
CA ASN A 58 -8.96 -11.20 -23.98
C ASN A 58 -8.14 -11.10 -22.69
N THR A 59 -7.01 -11.83 -22.59
CA THR A 59 -6.13 -11.76 -21.44
C THR A 59 -5.51 -10.37 -21.30
N ARG A 60 -5.01 -9.79 -22.39
CA ARG A 60 -4.48 -8.43 -22.39
C ARG A 60 -5.53 -7.40 -21.97
N ALA A 61 -6.73 -7.50 -22.55
CA ALA A 61 -7.84 -6.61 -22.21
C ALA A 61 -8.21 -6.71 -20.71
N THR A 62 -8.24 -7.92 -20.14
CA THR A 62 -8.52 -8.14 -18.73
C THR A 62 -7.44 -7.51 -17.83
N ILE A 63 -6.15 -7.71 -18.14
CA ILE A 63 -5.03 -7.13 -17.42
C ILE A 63 -5.10 -5.59 -17.45
N ILE A 64 -5.31 -5.02 -18.64
CA ILE A 64 -5.43 -3.57 -18.83
C ILE A 64 -6.66 -3.03 -18.09
N SER A 65 -7.80 -3.71 -18.15
CA SER A 65 -9.02 -3.32 -17.44
C SER A 65 -8.80 -3.31 -15.92
N SER A 66 -8.14 -4.34 -15.38
CA SER A 66 -7.79 -4.41 -13.96
C SER A 66 -6.86 -3.27 -13.55
N ALA A 67 -5.86 -2.96 -14.37
CA ALA A 67 -4.96 -1.83 -14.11
C ALA A 67 -5.70 -0.47 -14.20
N ARG A 68 -6.64 -0.33 -15.12
CA ARG A 68 -7.48 0.88 -15.24
C ARG A 68 -8.44 1.06 -14.07
N SER A 69 -8.92 0.00 -13.44
CA SER A 69 -9.81 0.11 -12.27
C SER A 69 -9.14 0.84 -11.11
N VAL A 70 -7.83 0.69 -10.95
CA VAL A 70 -7.03 1.41 -9.95
C VAL A 70 -7.06 2.92 -10.19
N ARG A 71 -7.20 3.35 -11.45
CA ARG A 71 -7.22 4.76 -11.83
C ARG A 71 -8.39 5.53 -11.22
N THR A 72 -9.51 4.89 -10.93
CA THR A 72 -10.74 5.58 -10.47
C THR A 72 -10.49 6.42 -9.22
N VAL A 73 -9.63 5.99 -8.32
CA VAL A 73 -9.24 6.75 -7.12
C VAL A 73 -8.49 8.02 -7.49
N PHE A 74 -7.63 7.98 -8.52
CA PHE A 74 -6.72 9.07 -8.89
C PHE A 74 -7.34 10.08 -9.86
N VAL A 75 -8.58 9.90 -10.31
CA VAL A 75 -9.31 10.87 -11.16
C VAL A 75 -9.78 12.08 -10.33
N HIS A 76 -9.97 11.90 -9.03
CA HIS A 76 -10.44 12.97 -8.16
C HIS A 76 -9.39 14.08 -8.01
N ASP A 77 -9.77 15.34 -8.24
CA ASP A 77 -8.85 16.48 -8.29
C ASP A 77 -8.02 16.67 -7.01
N HIS A 78 -8.61 16.44 -5.84
CA HIS A 78 -7.86 16.53 -4.59
C HIS A 78 -6.82 15.41 -4.45
N ILE A 79 -7.10 14.18 -4.91
CA ILE A 79 -6.13 13.09 -4.93
C ILE A 79 -5.02 13.40 -5.94
N ARG A 80 -5.35 13.87 -7.12
CA ARG A 80 -4.35 14.33 -8.09
C ARG A 80 -3.41 15.37 -7.48
N ARG A 81 -3.94 16.33 -6.73
CA ARG A 81 -3.13 17.37 -6.09
C ARG A 81 -2.18 16.82 -5.05
N ILE A 82 -2.66 15.95 -4.13
CA ILE A 82 -1.80 15.40 -3.06
C ILE A 82 -0.79 14.39 -3.58
N THR A 83 -1.06 13.73 -4.71
CA THR A 83 -0.15 12.74 -5.32
C THR A 83 0.72 13.31 -6.45
N SER A 84 0.57 14.60 -6.81
CA SER A 84 1.33 15.23 -7.89
C SER A 84 2.76 15.58 -7.52
N ARG A 85 3.07 15.70 -6.25
CA ARG A 85 4.41 16.07 -5.76
C ARG A 85 4.67 15.49 -4.38
N THR A 86 5.93 15.23 -4.08
CA THR A 86 6.36 14.90 -2.73
C THR A 86 6.43 16.17 -1.90
N SER A 87 5.64 16.25 -0.83
CA SER A 87 5.60 17.41 0.09
C SER A 87 6.47 17.21 1.33
N PHE A 88 6.82 15.98 1.67
CA PHE A 88 7.73 15.66 2.76
C PHE A 88 8.47 14.34 2.47
N ASP A 89 9.67 14.21 3.03
CA ASP A 89 10.44 12.98 2.92
C ASP A 89 10.07 12.03 4.06
N LEU A 90 9.60 10.83 3.72
CA LEU A 90 9.29 9.79 4.71
C LEU A 90 10.49 9.41 5.57
N LYS A 91 11.72 9.54 5.07
CA LYS A 91 12.93 9.26 5.85
C LYS A 91 13.11 10.22 7.02
N SER A 92 12.64 11.47 6.88
CA SER A 92 12.74 12.48 7.93
C SER A 92 11.95 12.14 9.21
N ILE A 93 11.03 11.17 9.16
CA ILE A 93 10.24 10.70 10.32
C ILE A 93 11.16 10.20 11.46
N ARG A 94 12.32 9.59 11.11
CA ARG A 94 13.28 9.12 12.13
C ARG A 94 14.24 10.18 12.63
N GLU A 95 14.32 11.31 11.94
CA GLU A 95 15.28 12.39 12.25
C GLU A 95 14.67 13.44 13.16
N LYS A 96 13.35 13.63 13.06
CA LYS A 96 12.62 14.67 13.79
C LYS A 96 11.40 14.08 14.46
N GLN A 97 11.10 14.55 15.67
CA GLN A 97 9.81 14.29 16.29
C GLN A 97 8.71 14.90 15.42
N SER A 98 7.84 14.07 14.89
CA SER A 98 6.79 14.49 13.99
C SER A 98 5.56 13.58 14.18
N ILE A 99 4.39 14.14 13.87
CA ILE A 99 3.13 13.39 13.82
C ILE A 99 2.56 13.58 12.43
N ILE A 100 2.19 12.48 11.79
CA ILE A 100 1.51 12.48 10.50
C ILE A 100 0.09 11.97 10.72
N PHE A 101 -0.88 12.80 10.43
CA PHE A 101 -2.29 12.41 10.42
C PHE A 101 -2.74 12.11 9.00
N LEU A 102 -3.17 10.88 8.77
CA LEU A 102 -3.89 10.46 7.58
C LEU A 102 -5.38 10.49 7.91
N GLN A 103 -6.06 11.55 7.50
CA GLN A 103 -7.46 11.74 7.82
C GLN A 103 -8.31 11.65 6.56
N THR A 104 -9.37 10.84 6.62
CA THR A 104 -10.40 10.75 5.59
C THR A 104 -11.79 10.90 6.23
N ASN A 105 -12.76 11.31 5.43
CA ASN A 105 -14.15 11.21 5.83
C ASN A 105 -14.57 9.72 5.82
N GLY A 106 -15.31 9.28 6.84
CA GLY A 106 -15.74 7.88 6.96
C GLY A 106 -16.49 7.35 5.74
N ALA A 107 -17.31 8.18 5.08
CA ALA A 107 -18.03 7.84 3.85
C ALA A 107 -17.06 7.59 2.67
N GLU A 108 -15.90 8.23 2.66
CA GLU A 108 -14.91 8.16 1.58
C GLU A 108 -13.79 7.14 1.87
N LEU A 109 -13.72 6.60 3.08
CA LEU A 109 -12.66 5.68 3.50
C LEU A 109 -12.54 4.47 2.56
N GLN A 110 -13.67 3.91 2.11
CA GLN A 110 -13.69 2.80 1.15
C GLN A 110 -13.09 3.18 -0.21
N MET A 111 -13.27 4.42 -0.64
CA MET A 111 -12.69 4.92 -1.89
C MET A 111 -11.18 5.11 -1.78
N TYR A 112 -10.70 5.59 -0.63
CA TYR A 112 -9.28 5.89 -0.42
C TYR A 112 -8.46 4.76 0.18
N LYS A 113 -9.08 3.62 0.51
CA LYS A 113 -8.39 2.48 1.12
C LYS A 113 -7.12 2.05 0.39
N LEU A 114 -7.12 2.11 -0.95
CA LEU A 114 -5.93 1.80 -1.74
C LEU A 114 -4.79 2.79 -1.50
N LEU A 115 -5.09 4.08 -1.48
CA LEU A 115 -4.08 5.12 -1.24
C LEU A 115 -3.51 5.03 0.18
N ILE A 116 -4.36 4.78 1.16
CA ILE A 116 -3.98 4.56 2.56
C ILE A 116 -3.09 3.32 2.66
N SER A 117 -3.49 2.22 2.02
CA SER A 117 -2.70 0.97 1.97
C SER A 117 -1.31 1.21 1.39
N LEU A 118 -1.23 1.89 0.24
CA LEU A 118 0.03 2.22 -0.42
C LEU A 118 0.94 3.11 0.43
N PHE A 119 0.37 4.09 1.13
CA PHE A 119 1.13 4.95 2.02
C PHE A 119 1.78 4.17 3.16
N PHE A 120 1.00 3.35 3.88
CA PHE A 120 1.52 2.53 4.97
C PHE A 120 2.47 1.44 4.48
N ASP A 121 2.18 0.83 3.34
CA ASP A 121 3.07 -0.17 2.73
C ASP A 121 4.44 0.43 2.40
N GLN A 122 4.46 1.61 1.79
CA GLN A 122 5.69 2.34 1.48
C GLN A 122 6.44 2.76 2.76
N LEU A 123 5.74 3.32 3.74
CA LEU A 123 6.32 3.74 5.01
C LEU A 123 6.96 2.57 5.75
N ILE A 124 6.22 1.47 5.90
CA ILE A 124 6.69 0.27 6.59
C ILE A 124 7.86 -0.36 5.82
N SER A 125 7.73 -0.55 4.50
CA SER A 125 8.80 -1.11 3.66
C SER A 125 10.09 -0.32 3.79
N MET A 126 10.00 0.99 3.80
CA MET A 126 11.16 1.85 3.98
C MET A 126 11.80 1.68 5.37
N THR A 127 10.97 1.62 6.42
CA THR A 127 11.47 1.48 7.81
C THR A 127 12.13 0.13 8.07
N LEU A 128 11.73 -0.92 7.35
CA LEU A 128 12.31 -2.26 7.49
C LEU A 128 13.63 -2.43 6.71
N LYS A 129 13.90 -1.60 5.71
CA LYS A 129 15.12 -1.68 4.90
C LYS A 129 16.37 -1.24 5.65
N GLU A 130 16.23 -0.38 6.63
CA GLU A 130 17.36 0.21 7.35
C GLU A 130 17.27 -0.17 8.82
N ILE A 131 18.35 -0.74 9.36
CA ILE A 131 18.48 -0.96 10.81
C ILE A 131 18.63 0.41 11.49
N PRO A 132 17.76 0.75 12.46
CA PRO A 132 17.85 2.04 13.15
C PRO A 132 19.19 2.21 13.85
N LYS A 133 19.80 3.36 13.69
CA LYS A 133 21.04 3.73 14.39
C LYS A 133 20.74 3.97 15.88
N LYS A 134 21.76 3.88 16.74
CA LYS A 134 21.62 4.24 18.15
C LYS A 134 21.14 5.69 18.28
N GLY A 135 20.01 5.88 18.97
CA GLY A 135 19.37 7.20 19.12
C GLY A 135 18.32 7.54 18.07
N SER A 136 18.07 6.66 17.08
CA SER A 136 16.95 6.84 16.17
C SER A 136 15.61 6.88 16.90
N GLN A 137 14.71 7.75 16.44
CA GLN A 137 13.37 7.84 17.00
C GLN A 137 12.54 6.57 16.67
N PRO A 138 11.81 6.02 17.64
CA PRO A 138 10.85 4.97 17.37
C PRO A 138 9.70 5.52 16.52
N ILE A 139 9.12 4.67 15.68
CA ILE A 139 7.93 5.00 14.91
C ILE A 139 6.74 4.30 15.57
N HIS A 140 5.69 5.05 15.83
CA HIS A 140 4.42 4.54 16.36
C HIS A 140 3.37 4.58 15.25
N LEU A 141 2.91 3.42 14.82
CA LEU A 141 1.84 3.27 13.85
C LEU A 141 0.53 3.08 14.60
N MET A 142 -0.37 4.05 14.48
CA MET A 142 -1.74 3.96 14.99
C MET A 142 -2.65 3.67 13.80
N LEU A 143 -3.04 2.42 13.63
CA LEU A 143 -3.86 1.95 12.51
C LEU A 143 -5.32 1.88 12.97
N GLU A 144 -5.96 3.05 13.06
CA GLU A 144 -7.39 3.16 13.33
C GLU A 144 -8.17 2.65 12.11
N GLU A 145 -9.30 2.01 12.35
CA GLU A 145 -10.10 1.34 11.30
C GLU A 145 -9.27 0.34 10.46
N GLY A 146 -8.25 -0.26 11.07
CA GLY A 146 -7.34 -1.19 10.40
C GLY A 146 -7.99 -2.46 9.87
N GLY A 147 -9.28 -2.68 10.16
CA GLY A 147 -10.13 -3.71 9.59
C GLY A 147 -10.75 -3.36 8.23
N ILE A 148 -10.55 -2.15 7.70
CA ILE A 148 -11.18 -1.69 6.45
C ILE A 148 -10.19 -1.76 5.26
N TYR A 149 -8.91 -1.54 5.49
CA TYR A 149 -7.88 -1.49 4.45
C TYR A 149 -6.76 -2.50 4.71
N ARG A 150 -6.35 -3.19 3.65
CA ARG A 150 -5.23 -4.15 3.71
C ARG A 150 -3.91 -3.42 3.50
N ILE A 151 -2.95 -3.64 4.38
CA ILE A 151 -1.55 -3.23 4.20
C ILE A 151 -0.76 -4.50 3.86
N PRO A 152 -0.36 -4.71 2.58
CA PRO A 152 0.19 -6.00 2.14
C PRO A 152 1.41 -6.46 2.92
N ILE A 153 2.30 -5.55 3.29
CA ILE A 153 3.54 -5.88 4.02
C ILE A 153 3.32 -6.10 5.54
N LEU A 154 2.18 -5.68 6.09
CA LEU A 154 1.98 -5.66 7.55
C LEU A 154 2.17 -7.03 8.23
N PRO A 155 1.66 -8.16 7.68
CA PRO A 155 1.86 -9.48 8.29
C PRO A 155 3.33 -9.89 8.39
N LEU A 156 4.13 -9.55 7.40
CA LEU A 156 5.58 -9.76 7.45
C LEU A 156 6.24 -8.76 8.40
N ALA A 157 5.86 -7.51 8.30
CA ALA A 157 6.46 -6.41 9.05
C ALA A 157 6.31 -6.59 10.56
N ILE A 158 5.14 -7.04 11.03
CA ILE A 158 4.87 -7.19 12.47
C ILE A 158 5.88 -8.11 13.16
N THR A 159 6.40 -9.11 12.45
CA THR A 159 7.42 -10.02 12.96
C THR A 159 8.80 -9.35 13.11
N GLN A 160 9.03 -8.24 12.42
CA GLN A 160 10.31 -7.53 12.35
C GLN A 160 10.27 -6.14 13.00
N CYS A 161 9.09 -5.65 13.33
CA CYS A 161 8.86 -4.30 13.87
C CYS A 161 9.74 -3.97 15.07
N ARG A 162 9.97 -4.92 15.98
CA ARG A 162 10.82 -4.73 17.17
C ARG A 162 12.25 -4.32 16.79
N LYS A 163 12.86 -4.99 15.80
CA LYS A 163 14.22 -4.67 15.33
C LYS A 163 14.27 -3.33 14.61
N ALA A 164 13.20 -2.97 13.96
CA ALA A 164 13.05 -1.71 13.23
C ALA A 164 12.62 -0.53 14.13
N LEU A 165 12.46 -0.70 15.44
CA LEU A 165 11.90 0.29 16.36
C LEU A 165 10.55 0.83 15.87
N VAL A 166 9.69 -0.06 15.39
CA VAL A 166 8.31 0.25 14.97
C VAL A 166 7.35 -0.38 15.97
N ASN A 167 6.53 0.43 16.60
CA ASN A 167 5.46 0.00 17.50
C ASN A 167 4.13 0.11 16.74
N THR A 168 3.36 -0.96 16.70
CA THR A 168 2.09 -0.99 15.97
C THR A 168 0.93 -1.15 16.93
N CYS A 169 -0.03 -0.25 16.85
CA CYS A 169 -1.34 -0.35 17.47
C CYS A 169 -2.37 -0.54 16.36
N LEU A 170 -3.02 -1.68 16.36
CA LEU A 170 -4.05 -2.03 15.37
C LEU A 170 -5.42 -2.01 16.05
N ILE A 171 -6.30 -1.15 15.59
CA ILE A 171 -7.66 -0.99 16.13
C ILE A 171 -8.64 -1.55 15.10
N VAL A 172 -9.40 -2.53 15.51
CA VAL A 172 -10.42 -3.21 14.69
C VAL A 172 -11.71 -3.36 15.48
N GLN A 173 -12.83 -3.43 14.80
CA GLN A 173 -14.14 -3.65 15.45
C GLN A 173 -14.34 -5.12 15.82
N SER A 174 -13.76 -6.04 15.04
CA SER A 174 -13.75 -7.47 15.32
C SER A 174 -12.54 -8.15 14.65
N GLN A 175 -12.14 -9.30 15.17
CA GLN A 175 -11.08 -10.10 14.54
C GLN A 175 -11.51 -10.65 13.17
N SER A 176 -12.78 -10.87 12.94
CA SER A 176 -13.31 -11.31 11.66
C SER A 176 -12.97 -10.37 10.51
N GLN A 177 -12.85 -9.06 10.77
CA GLN A 177 -12.38 -8.11 9.77
C GLN A 177 -10.97 -8.43 9.25
N LEU A 178 -10.07 -8.87 10.13
CA LEU A 178 -8.72 -9.27 9.74
C LEU A 178 -8.74 -10.52 8.87
N TYR A 179 -9.57 -11.51 9.19
CA TYR A 179 -9.72 -12.73 8.37
C TYR A 179 -10.35 -12.45 7.00
N HIS A 180 -11.12 -11.38 6.85
CA HIS A 180 -11.64 -10.93 5.54
C HIS A 180 -10.60 -10.18 4.70
N LEU A 181 -9.69 -9.45 5.32
CA LEU A 181 -8.67 -8.66 4.63
C LEU A 181 -7.41 -9.46 4.30
N TYR A 182 -7.06 -10.39 5.16
CA TYR A 182 -5.84 -11.20 5.09
C TYR A 182 -6.20 -12.67 4.96
N SER A 183 -5.27 -13.48 4.51
CA SER A 183 -5.46 -14.94 4.62
C SER A 183 -5.54 -15.35 6.10
N LYS A 184 -6.03 -16.57 6.35
CA LYS A 184 -6.10 -17.10 7.72
C LYS A 184 -4.74 -17.11 8.40
N GLU A 185 -3.70 -17.50 7.67
CA GLU A 185 -2.32 -17.56 8.14
C GLU A 185 -1.77 -16.16 8.44
N GLU A 186 -1.99 -15.20 7.55
CA GLU A 186 -1.58 -13.81 7.73
C GLU A 186 -2.29 -13.15 8.93
N ALA A 187 -3.61 -13.33 9.05
CA ALA A 187 -4.39 -12.80 10.17
C ALA A 187 -3.94 -13.41 11.50
N THR A 188 -3.70 -14.72 11.54
CA THR A 188 -3.16 -15.41 12.72
C THR A 188 -1.80 -14.84 13.10
N THR A 189 -0.93 -14.61 12.11
CA THR A 189 0.40 -14.00 12.32
C THR A 189 0.28 -12.61 12.93
N LEU A 190 -0.62 -11.77 12.40
CA LEU A 190 -0.87 -10.44 12.96
C LEU A 190 -1.33 -10.51 14.42
N ILE A 191 -2.35 -11.31 14.71
CA ILE A 191 -2.97 -11.43 16.03
C ILE A 191 -1.96 -11.98 17.06
N SER A 192 -1.15 -12.97 16.67
CA SER A 192 -0.17 -13.61 17.56
C SER A 192 1.01 -12.71 17.90
N ASN A 193 1.42 -11.81 16.99
CA ASN A 193 2.55 -10.91 17.20
C ASN A 193 2.17 -9.59 17.89
N LEU A 194 0.87 -9.30 18.05
CA LEU A 194 0.37 -8.20 18.86
C LEU A 194 0.25 -8.69 20.31
N ASN A 195 1.32 -8.49 21.10
CA ASN A 195 1.45 -9.06 22.45
C ASN A 195 0.42 -8.53 23.45
N SER A 196 0.04 -7.24 23.33
CA SER A 196 -0.95 -6.62 24.19
C SER A 196 -2.28 -6.54 23.46
N LYS A 197 -3.33 -7.07 24.04
CA LYS A 197 -4.68 -7.05 23.48
C LYS A 197 -5.61 -6.36 24.47
N LEU A 198 -6.32 -5.35 23.99
CA LEU A 198 -7.35 -4.64 24.73
C LEU A 198 -8.71 -4.94 24.11
N PHE A 199 -9.59 -5.51 24.89
CA PHE A 199 -10.96 -5.79 24.49
C PHE A 199 -11.90 -4.79 25.18
N LEU A 200 -12.67 -4.09 24.37
CA LEU A 200 -13.72 -3.20 24.87
C LEU A 200 -15.06 -3.93 24.88
N SER A 201 -16.03 -3.37 25.61
CA SER A 201 -17.39 -3.90 25.64
C SER A 201 -18.01 -3.97 24.24
N ASN A 202 -18.83 -4.98 23.95
CA ASN A 202 -19.46 -5.30 22.66
C ASN A 202 -18.58 -6.06 21.65
N ALA A 203 -17.63 -6.87 22.13
CA ALA A 203 -16.96 -7.84 21.27
C ALA A 203 -17.99 -8.79 20.63
N ASP A 204 -17.77 -9.14 19.36
CA ASP A 204 -18.59 -10.17 18.70
C ASP A 204 -18.42 -11.54 19.37
N LEU A 205 -19.34 -12.46 19.08
CA LEU A 205 -19.40 -13.77 19.73
C LEU A 205 -18.10 -14.58 19.59
N GLN A 206 -17.40 -14.44 18.44
CA GLN A 206 -16.14 -15.14 18.20
C GLN A 206 -15.03 -14.53 19.07
N THR A 207 -14.90 -13.23 19.08
CA THR A 207 -13.94 -12.51 19.94
C THR A 207 -14.19 -12.80 21.42
N ALA A 208 -15.48 -12.87 21.85
CA ALA A 208 -15.84 -13.22 23.22
C ALA A 208 -15.43 -14.67 23.59
N ARG A 209 -15.58 -15.64 22.69
CA ARG A 209 -15.12 -17.02 22.90
C ARG A 209 -13.60 -17.10 23.04
N GLU A 210 -12.86 -16.44 22.13
CA GLU A 210 -11.39 -16.40 22.18
C GLU A 210 -10.90 -15.73 23.48
N LEU A 211 -11.57 -14.67 23.94
CA LEU A 211 -11.24 -14.05 25.21
C LEU A 211 -11.46 -15.02 26.38
N SER A 212 -12.58 -15.75 26.38
CA SER A 212 -12.86 -16.77 27.39
C SER A 212 -11.80 -17.89 27.40
N GLU A 213 -11.34 -18.33 26.23
CA GLU A 213 -10.27 -19.35 26.10
C GLU A 213 -8.90 -18.83 26.57
N LEU A 214 -8.64 -17.54 26.42
CA LEU A 214 -7.39 -16.91 26.87
C LEU A 214 -7.34 -16.65 28.38
N THR A 215 -8.49 -16.52 29.02
CA THR A 215 -8.59 -16.17 30.44
C THR A 215 -8.87 -17.38 31.35
N GLY A 216 -9.21 -18.54 30.82
CA GLY A 216 -9.48 -19.81 31.53
C GLY A 216 -10.94 -19.92 31.91
#